data_a85ac8f2c97c71ea64ad127d787d2a86
#
_entry.id   a85ac8f2c97c71ea64ad127d787d2a86
#
_cell.length_a   1.000
_cell.length_b   1.000
_cell.length_c   1.000
_cell.angle_alpha   90.00
_cell.angle_beta   90.00
_cell.angle_gamma   90.00
#
_symmetry.space_group_name_H-M   'P 1'
#
loop_
_entity.id
_entity.type
_entity.pdbx_description
1 polymer ?
#
loop_
_entity_poly.entity_id
_entity_poly.type
_entity_poly.pdbx_seq_one_letter_code
_entity_poly.pdbx_strand_id
1 'polypeptide(L)'
;TAEDNQTSVDVHVLQGERPMAADNMSLGRFRLDGIPPAPRGVPQVEVTFDIDANGILDVTAKDKATGKEQKITITASTNLDQQDIEKMVEEAAKNRTADEQRKELIELKNQGDALSYQAEKLLKDMGDKVPADQRRDVESKIKDLREAIEGEDKARIQRQMDTLQSDLQAIGQAAYQQPGAAPGTAGGPQSTPPQDQGGSDDEDVVEGEFREA
;
A
#
# COMPACT_ATOMS: atom_id res chain seq x y z
N THR A 1 -0.89 -6.85 4.81
CA THR A 1 -0.08 -7.25 5.98
C THR A 1 1.08 -6.28 6.19
N ALA A 2 1.46 -6.03 7.46
CA ALA A 2 2.51 -5.08 7.84
C ALA A 2 3.89 -5.76 7.96
N GLU A 3 3.92 -7.07 8.21
CA GLU A 3 5.14 -7.86 8.43
C GLU A 3 5.23 -9.02 7.44
N ASP A 4 6.47 -9.49 7.20
CA ASP A 4 6.72 -10.68 6.41
C ASP A 4 6.24 -11.93 7.16
N ASN A 5 5.63 -12.86 6.42
CA ASN A 5 5.10 -14.13 6.96
C ASN A 5 4.01 -13.94 8.03
N GLN A 6 3.33 -12.80 8.06
CA GLN A 6 2.22 -12.53 8.97
C GLN A 6 1.04 -13.46 8.65
N THR A 7 0.60 -14.25 9.62
CA THR A 7 -0.46 -15.27 9.47
C THR A 7 -1.82 -14.86 10.01
N SER A 8 -1.91 -13.66 10.63
CA SER A 8 -3.15 -13.12 11.18
C SER A 8 -3.22 -11.60 11.04
N VAL A 9 -4.44 -11.05 11.02
CA VAL A 9 -4.71 -9.61 11.02
C VAL A 9 -5.72 -9.29 12.10
N ASP A 10 -5.41 -8.30 12.95
CA ASP A 10 -6.34 -7.74 13.92
C ASP A 10 -7.17 -6.63 13.26
N VAL A 11 -8.47 -6.79 13.24
CA VAL A 11 -9.43 -5.79 12.74
C VAL A 11 -10.01 -5.03 13.92
N HIS A 12 -9.81 -3.72 13.94
CA HIS A 12 -10.33 -2.82 14.96
C HIS A 12 -11.37 -1.90 14.34
N VAL A 13 -12.62 -2.05 14.75
CA VAL A 13 -13.76 -1.27 14.25
C VAL A 13 -13.94 -0.05 15.12
N LEU A 14 -13.97 1.11 14.50
CA LEU A 14 -13.99 2.42 15.14
C LEU A 14 -15.15 3.26 14.62
N GLN A 15 -15.62 4.19 15.46
CA GLN A 15 -16.59 5.23 15.10
C GLN A 15 -16.03 6.59 15.50
N GLY A 16 -16.01 7.56 14.58
CA GLY A 16 -15.55 8.93 14.85
C GLY A 16 -15.00 9.63 13.61
N GLU A 17 -14.64 10.89 13.80
CA GLU A 17 -14.17 11.80 12.74
C GLU A 17 -12.65 12.06 12.78
N ARG A 18 -11.94 11.51 13.79
CA ARG A 18 -10.51 11.73 13.95
C ARG A 18 -9.67 10.77 13.10
N PRO A 19 -8.53 11.20 12.52
CA PRO A 19 -7.69 10.34 11.69
C PRO A 19 -6.96 9.25 12.48
N MET A 20 -6.74 9.45 13.78
CA MET A 20 -6.06 8.47 14.62
C MET A 20 -7.02 7.53 15.33
N ALA A 21 -6.74 6.23 15.31
CA ALA A 21 -7.59 5.20 15.92
C ALA A 21 -7.83 5.42 17.43
N ALA A 22 -6.82 5.91 18.14
CA ALA A 22 -6.91 6.15 19.59
C ALA A 22 -7.86 7.28 19.97
N ASP A 23 -8.17 8.17 19.03
CA ASP A 23 -9.00 9.35 19.25
C ASP A 23 -10.46 9.12 18.83
N ASN A 24 -10.82 7.90 18.44
CA ASN A 24 -12.16 7.49 18.05
C ASN A 24 -12.73 6.44 19.00
N MET A 25 -14.05 6.28 18.98
CA MET A 25 -14.73 5.30 19.81
C MET A 25 -14.52 3.89 19.25
N SER A 26 -14.07 2.96 20.11
CA SER A 26 -13.92 1.55 19.73
C SER A 26 -15.28 0.84 19.78
N LEU A 27 -15.73 0.31 18.64
CA LEU A 27 -16.96 -0.48 18.54
C LEU A 27 -16.69 -1.97 18.75
N GLY A 28 -15.51 -2.47 18.37
CA GLY A 28 -15.15 -3.86 18.55
C GLY A 28 -13.81 -4.22 17.93
N ARG A 29 -13.33 -5.42 18.30
CA ARG A 29 -12.08 -5.98 17.73
C ARG A 29 -12.27 -7.45 17.46
N PHE A 30 -11.70 -7.93 16.38
CA PHE A 30 -11.65 -9.35 16.06
C PHE A 30 -10.40 -9.66 15.23
N ARG A 31 -10.05 -10.94 15.15
CA ARG A 31 -8.86 -11.39 14.45
C ARG A 31 -9.22 -12.32 13.31
N LEU A 32 -8.64 -12.07 12.14
CA LEU A 32 -8.65 -13.00 11.01
C LEU A 32 -7.35 -13.80 11.03
N ASP A 33 -7.47 -15.11 11.26
CA ASP A 33 -6.35 -16.04 11.31
C ASP A 33 -6.26 -16.91 10.05
N GLY A 34 -5.08 -17.48 9.84
CA GLY A 34 -4.84 -18.47 8.79
C GLY A 34 -4.60 -17.87 7.41
N ILE A 35 -4.04 -16.67 7.37
CA ILE A 35 -3.47 -16.06 6.18
C ILE A 35 -2.18 -16.83 5.85
N PRO A 36 -1.96 -17.25 4.58
CA PRO A 36 -0.73 -17.92 4.19
C PRO A 36 0.50 -17.01 4.38
N PRO A 37 1.63 -17.56 4.89
CA PRO A 37 2.86 -16.79 4.99
C PRO A 37 3.30 -16.26 3.62
N ALA A 38 3.52 -14.96 3.53
CA ALA A 38 3.96 -14.27 2.32
C ALA A 38 4.72 -12.98 2.70
N PRO A 39 5.47 -12.36 1.78
CA PRO A 39 6.04 -11.05 2.00
C PRO A 39 4.97 -10.01 2.37
N ARG A 40 5.33 -9.04 3.20
CA ARG A 40 4.42 -7.96 3.61
C ARG A 40 3.80 -7.26 2.39
N GLY A 41 2.53 -6.89 2.49
CA GLY A 41 1.76 -6.26 1.41
C GLY A 41 1.21 -7.22 0.34
N VAL A 42 1.65 -8.48 0.27
CA VAL A 42 1.13 -9.46 -0.69
C VAL A 42 -0.25 -9.97 -0.30
N PRO A 43 -0.51 -10.40 0.96
CA PRO A 43 -1.84 -10.82 1.35
C PRO A 43 -2.83 -9.64 1.32
N GLN A 44 -4.00 -9.87 0.70
CA GLN A 44 -5.07 -8.88 0.56
C GLN A 44 -6.26 -9.30 1.41
N VAL A 45 -6.64 -8.42 2.34
CA VAL A 45 -7.81 -8.61 3.20
C VAL A 45 -8.89 -7.61 2.79
N GLU A 46 -10.07 -8.12 2.48
CA GLU A 46 -11.27 -7.34 2.22
C GLU A 46 -12.09 -7.21 3.48
N VAL A 47 -12.49 -6.00 3.82
CA VAL A 47 -13.36 -5.74 4.97
C VAL A 47 -14.68 -5.16 4.48
N THR A 48 -15.77 -5.85 4.80
CA THR A 48 -17.13 -5.47 4.42
C THR A 48 -17.89 -5.01 5.64
N PHE A 49 -18.56 -3.87 5.53
CA PHE A 49 -19.45 -3.31 6.53
C PHE A 49 -20.88 -3.42 6.03
N ASP A 50 -21.76 -3.96 6.84
CA ASP A 50 -23.19 -4.10 6.55
C ASP A 50 -24.01 -3.60 7.75
N ILE A 51 -24.85 -2.60 7.52
CA ILE A 51 -25.68 -1.99 8.57
C ILE A 51 -27.16 -2.26 8.24
N ASP A 52 -27.85 -2.96 9.13
CA ASP A 52 -29.27 -3.24 8.98
C ASP A 52 -30.15 -2.05 9.36
N ALA A 53 -31.48 -2.16 9.11
CA ALA A 53 -32.45 -1.12 9.42
C ALA A 53 -32.59 -0.84 10.95
N ASN A 54 -32.10 -1.72 11.80
CA ASN A 54 -32.10 -1.57 13.27
C ASN A 54 -30.80 -0.97 13.79
N GLY A 55 -29.84 -0.64 12.91
CA GLY A 55 -28.55 -0.13 13.28
C GLY A 55 -27.55 -1.19 13.76
N ILE A 56 -27.83 -2.47 13.52
CA ILE A 56 -26.89 -3.54 13.80
C ILE A 56 -25.82 -3.53 12.72
N LEU A 57 -24.56 -3.45 13.13
CA LEU A 57 -23.41 -3.41 12.24
C LEU A 57 -22.73 -4.78 12.21
N ASP A 58 -22.73 -5.39 11.06
CA ASP A 58 -21.97 -6.60 10.75
C ASP A 58 -20.67 -6.22 10.01
N VAL A 59 -19.54 -6.64 10.57
CA VAL A 59 -18.23 -6.43 9.95
C VAL A 59 -17.58 -7.77 9.64
N THR A 60 -17.29 -8.01 8.37
CA THR A 60 -16.67 -9.24 7.88
C THR A 60 -15.30 -8.93 7.29
N ALA A 61 -14.26 -9.63 7.76
CA ALA A 61 -12.93 -9.60 7.16
C ALA A 61 -12.68 -10.91 6.43
N LYS A 62 -12.21 -10.83 5.17
CA LYS A 62 -11.96 -11.99 4.30
C LYS A 62 -10.60 -11.90 3.64
N ASP A 63 -9.80 -12.94 3.76
CA ASP A 63 -8.59 -13.10 2.96
C ASP A 63 -8.95 -13.51 1.52
N LYS A 64 -8.56 -12.67 0.55
CA LYS A 64 -8.90 -12.88 -0.88
C LYS A 64 -8.24 -14.10 -1.49
N ALA A 65 -7.09 -14.54 -0.97
CA ALA A 65 -6.36 -15.67 -1.51
C ALA A 65 -6.95 -17.01 -1.08
N THR A 66 -7.33 -17.14 0.20
CA THR A 66 -7.84 -18.41 0.76
C THR A 66 -9.35 -18.48 0.86
N GLY A 67 -10.03 -17.31 0.81
CA GLY A 67 -11.46 -17.20 1.06
C GLY A 67 -11.84 -17.34 2.54
N LYS A 68 -10.88 -17.49 3.45
CA LYS A 68 -11.15 -17.51 4.89
C LYS A 68 -11.73 -16.19 5.33
N GLU A 69 -12.74 -16.24 6.17
CA GLU A 69 -13.43 -15.06 6.68
C GLU A 69 -13.68 -15.16 8.18
N GLN A 70 -13.77 -14.01 8.81
CA GLN A 70 -14.17 -13.84 10.20
C GLN A 70 -15.12 -12.64 10.30
N LYS A 71 -16.14 -12.77 11.14
CA LYS A 71 -17.20 -11.76 11.28
C LYS A 71 -17.38 -11.37 12.74
N ILE A 72 -17.71 -10.09 12.97
CA ILE A 72 -18.23 -9.59 14.23
C ILE A 72 -19.55 -8.89 13.98
N THR A 73 -20.51 -9.06 14.91
CA THR A 73 -21.77 -8.32 14.91
C THR A 73 -21.77 -7.35 16.09
N ILE A 74 -21.96 -6.09 15.81
CA ILE A 74 -21.96 -4.98 16.76
C ILE A 74 -23.40 -4.48 16.89
N THR A 75 -23.99 -4.63 18.07
CA THR A 75 -25.36 -4.22 18.35
C THR A 75 -25.44 -2.79 18.87
N ALA A 76 -26.62 -2.18 18.77
CA ALA A 76 -26.91 -0.79 19.10
C ALA A 76 -26.60 -0.34 20.54
N SER A 77 -26.15 -1.24 21.44
CA SER A 77 -25.74 -0.89 22.80
C SER A 77 -24.53 0.04 22.90
N THR A 78 -23.85 0.25 21.79
CA THR A 78 -22.70 1.18 21.66
C THR A 78 -23.07 2.47 20.95
N ASN A 79 -24.35 2.74 20.67
CA ASN A 79 -24.77 3.97 20.00
C ASN A 79 -24.43 5.19 20.87
N LEU A 80 -23.77 6.16 20.24
CA LEU A 80 -23.54 7.49 20.79
C LEU A 80 -24.88 8.24 20.88
N ASP A 81 -25.07 8.99 21.94
CA ASP A 81 -26.18 9.94 21.99
C ASP A 81 -25.89 11.19 21.17
N GLN A 82 -26.90 12.04 20.94
CA GLN A 82 -26.75 13.25 20.11
C GLN A 82 -25.68 14.19 20.67
N GLN A 83 -25.54 14.28 21.99
CA GLN A 83 -24.56 15.16 22.63
C GLN A 83 -23.15 14.63 22.49
N ASP A 84 -22.97 13.31 22.57
CA ASP A 84 -21.67 12.67 22.31
C ASP A 84 -21.21 12.89 20.87
N ILE A 85 -22.12 12.77 19.91
CA ILE A 85 -21.83 13.02 18.49
C ILE A 85 -21.37 14.47 18.29
N GLU A 86 -22.15 15.45 18.80
CA GLU A 86 -21.83 16.88 18.68
C GLU A 86 -20.47 17.19 19.30
N LYS A 87 -20.18 16.63 20.49
CA LYS A 87 -18.89 16.78 21.16
C LYS A 87 -17.73 16.21 20.35
N MET A 88 -17.88 15.01 19.78
CA MET A 88 -16.85 14.38 18.96
C MET A 88 -16.57 15.18 17.68
N VAL A 89 -17.61 15.74 17.05
CA VAL A 89 -17.47 16.62 15.87
C VAL A 89 -16.73 17.91 16.24
N GLU A 90 -17.10 18.53 17.37
CA GLU A 90 -16.42 19.74 17.86
C GLU A 90 -14.95 19.48 18.20
N GLU A 91 -14.66 18.38 18.89
CA GLU A 91 -13.28 17.96 19.22
C GLU A 91 -12.46 17.69 17.95
N ALA A 92 -13.05 17.02 16.94
CA ALA A 92 -12.40 16.81 15.65
C ALA A 92 -12.08 18.14 14.95
N ALA A 93 -13.03 19.09 14.95
CA ALA A 93 -12.81 20.41 14.38
C ALA A 93 -11.70 21.20 15.10
N LYS A 94 -11.66 21.14 16.43
CA LYS A 94 -10.64 21.82 17.24
C LYS A 94 -9.23 21.26 17.03
N ASN A 95 -9.13 19.95 16.86
CA ASN A 95 -7.83 19.26 16.75
C ASN A 95 -7.36 19.07 15.30
N ARG A 96 -8.14 19.47 14.32
CA ARG A 96 -7.93 19.20 12.90
C ARG A 96 -6.49 19.45 12.42
N THR A 97 -5.94 20.62 12.71
CA THR A 97 -4.58 20.97 12.24
C THR A 97 -3.52 20.10 12.90
N ALA A 98 -3.64 19.81 14.19
CA ALA A 98 -2.71 18.94 14.91
C ALA A 98 -2.80 17.50 14.41
N ASP A 99 -4.00 17.04 14.12
CA ASP A 99 -4.26 15.70 13.58
C ASP A 99 -3.74 15.54 12.16
N GLU A 100 -3.92 16.55 11.31
CA GLU A 100 -3.36 16.57 9.95
C GLU A 100 -1.83 16.47 10.00
N GLN A 101 -1.17 17.26 10.86
CA GLN A 101 0.28 17.19 11.03
C GLN A 101 0.77 15.83 11.52
N ARG A 102 0.03 15.21 12.46
CA ARG A 102 0.34 13.89 12.98
C ARG A 102 0.13 12.80 11.93
N LYS A 103 -0.95 12.89 11.17
CA LYS A 103 -1.23 11.98 10.05
C LYS A 103 -0.14 12.05 9.00
N GLU A 104 0.24 13.26 8.55
CA GLU A 104 1.32 13.45 7.58
C GLU A 104 2.65 12.86 8.07
N LEU A 105 2.99 13.04 9.36
CA LEU A 105 4.20 12.45 9.92
C LEU A 105 4.16 10.92 9.86
N ILE A 106 3.03 10.31 10.22
CA ILE A 106 2.87 8.86 10.21
C ILE A 106 2.91 8.32 8.77
N GLU A 107 2.26 9.00 7.82
CA GLU A 107 2.30 8.62 6.42
C GLU A 107 3.73 8.68 5.86
N LEU A 108 4.47 9.73 6.19
CA LEU A 108 5.87 9.88 5.80
C LEU A 108 6.77 8.81 6.42
N LYS A 109 6.57 8.47 7.70
CA LYS A 109 7.27 7.36 8.37
C LYS A 109 6.99 6.02 7.68
N ASN A 110 5.72 5.74 7.34
CA ASN A 110 5.32 4.52 6.64
C ASN A 110 5.94 4.44 5.22
N GLN A 111 6.00 5.56 4.50
CA GLN A 111 6.65 5.63 3.19
C GLN A 111 8.16 5.39 3.30
N GLY A 112 8.82 5.99 4.30
CA GLY A 112 10.24 5.78 4.57
C GLY A 112 10.56 4.34 4.94
N ASP A 113 9.73 3.69 5.76
CA ASP A 113 9.89 2.28 6.11
C ASP A 113 9.69 1.37 4.88
N ALA A 114 8.68 1.64 4.06
CA ALA A 114 8.44 0.90 2.82
C ALA A 114 9.61 1.03 1.85
N LEU A 115 10.18 2.24 1.68
CA LEU A 115 11.34 2.49 0.84
C LEU A 115 12.59 1.76 1.37
N SER A 116 12.83 1.79 2.68
CA SER A 116 13.90 1.05 3.34
C SER A 116 13.82 -0.45 3.07
N TYR A 117 12.63 -1.02 3.19
CA TYR A 117 12.39 -2.43 2.89
C TYR A 117 12.62 -2.76 1.42
N GLN A 118 12.13 -1.91 0.50
CA GLN A 118 12.34 -2.09 -0.94
C GLN A 118 13.83 -2.04 -1.30
N ALA A 119 14.59 -1.14 -0.68
CA ALA A 119 16.03 -1.03 -0.85
C ALA A 119 16.77 -2.29 -0.38
N GLU A 120 16.48 -2.78 0.81
CA GLU A 120 17.05 -4.03 1.35
C GLU A 120 16.74 -5.22 0.44
N LYS A 121 15.49 -5.33 0.00
CA LYS A 121 15.06 -6.39 -0.90
C LYS A 121 15.80 -6.31 -2.24
N LEU A 122 15.91 -5.11 -2.83
CA LEU A 122 16.65 -4.92 -4.08
C LEU A 122 18.11 -5.33 -3.93
N LEU A 123 18.80 -4.91 -2.86
CA LEU A 123 20.19 -5.32 -2.59
C LEU A 123 20.34 -6.83 -2.45
N LYS A 124 19.37 -7.48 -1.82
CA LYS A 124 19.34 -8.94 -1.67
C LYS A 124 19.12 -9.66 -2.99
N ASP A 125 18.15 -9.20 -3.79
CA ASP A 125 17.77 -9.83 -5.05
C ASP A 125 18.87 -9.66 -6.12
N MET A 126 19.57 -8.53 -6.11
CA MET A 126 20.66 -8.25 -7.03
C MET A 126 21.99 -8.90 -6.63
N GLY A 127 22.17 -9.22 -5.36
CA GLY A 127 23.36 -9.93 -4.87
C GLY A 127 24.67 -9.27 -5.28
N ASP A 128 25.58 -10.03 -5.90
CA ASP A 128 26.90 -9.58 -6.34
C ASP A 128 26.90 -8.66 -7.56
N LYS A 129 25.73 -8.41 -8.17
CA LYS A 129 25.60 -7.47 -9.30
C LYS A 129 25.73 -6.01 -8.86
N VAL A 130 25.52 -5.71 -7.59
CA VAL A 130 25.72 -4.37 -7.03
C VAL A 130 27.17 -4.26 -6.53
N PRO A 131 27.95 -3.27 -7.01
CA PRO A 131 29.30 -3.02 -6.51
C PRO A 131 29.31 -2.84 -4.97
N ALA A 132 30.35 -3.38 -4.32
CA ALA A 132 30.42 -3.40 -2.86
C ALA A 132 30.34 -2.00 -2.21
N ASP A 133 30.88 -0.99 -2.90
CA ASP A 133 30.86 0.39 -2.39
C ASP A 133 29.44 0.98 -2.47
N GLN A 134 28.73 0.76 -3.56
CA GLN A 134 27.32 1.20 -3.70
C GLN A 134 26.40 0.49 -2.71
N ARG A 135 26.63 -0.80 -2.46
CA ARG A 135 25.91 -1.55 -1.43
C ARG A 135 26.05 -0.91 -0.05
N ARG A 136 27.30 -0.64 0.39
CA ARG A 136 27.56 0.00 1.68
C ARG A 136 26.92 1.37 1.79
N ASP A 137 26.95 2.14 0.71
CA ASP A 137 26.36 3.48 0.64
C ASP A 137 24.84 3.41 0.86
N VAL A 138 24.16 2.50 0.16
CA VAL A 138 22.71 2.29 0.31
C VAL A 138 22.37 1.76 1.70
N GLU A 139 23.13 0.79 2.23
CA GLU A 139 22.94 0.27 3.60
C GLU A 139 23.10 1.38 4.66
N SER A 140 24.07 2.29 4.49
CA SER A 140 24.22 3.45 5.37
C SER A 140 23.01 4.39 5.29
N LYS A 141 22.53 4.68 4.08
CA LYS A 141 21.34 5.56 3.87
C LYS A 141 20.06 4.95 4.41
N ILE A 142 19.89 3.63 4.33
CA ILE A 142 18.78 2.93 4.97
C ILE A 142 18.82 3.14 6.49
N LYS A 143 20.01 3.02 7.10
CA LYS A 143 20.20 3.25 8.53
C LYS A 143 19.86 4.70 8.89
N ASP A 144 20.40 5.68 8.15
CA ASP A 144 20.15 7.10 8.39
C ASP A 144 18.66 7.46 8.25
N LEU A 145 17.95 6.82 7.30
CA LEU A 145 16.50 6.99 7.14
C LEU A 145 15.74 6.42 8.33
N ARG A 146 16.11 5.24 8.82
CA ARG A 146 15.49 4.64 10.01
C ARG A 146 15.70 5.49 11.27
N GLU A 147 16.92 6.02 11.46
CA GLU A 147 17.19 6.96 12.56
C GLU A 147 16.36 8.25 12.44
N ALA A 148 16.17 8.76 11.22
CA ALA A 148 15.31 9.92 10.99
C ALA A 148 13.83 9.63 11.30
N ILE A 149 13.35 8.42 10.99
CA ILE A 149 11.99 7.94 11.29
C ILE A 149 11.77 7.85 12.81
N GLU A 150 12.73 7.31 13.54
CA GLU A 150 12.68 7.24 15.01
C GLU A 150 12.69 8.63 15.65
N GLY A 151 13.47 9.55 15.07
CA GLY A 151 13.59 10.94 15.55
C GLY A 151 12.42 11.84 15.18
N GLU A 152 11.43 11.37 14.41
CA GLU A 152 10.21 12.08 14.00
C GLU A 152 10.46 13.43 13.27
N ASP A 153 11.64 13.62 12.69
CA ASP A 153 12.00 14.82 11.93
C ASP A 153 11.54 14.69 10.46
N LYS A 154 10.37 15.29 10.15
CA LYS A 154 9.78 15.27 8.80
C LYS A 154 10.78 15.70 7.72
N ALA A 155 11.51 16.79 7.94
CA ALA A 155 12.43 17.33 6.94
C ALA A 155 13.64 16.42 6.71
N ARG A 156 14.12 15.75 7.78
CA ARG A 156 15.19 14.76 7.67
C ARG A 156 14.71 13.49 6.98
N ILE A 157 13.54 12.98 7.34
CA ILE A 157 12.93 11.81 6.70
C ILE A 157 12.81 12.04 5.19
N GLN A 158 12.21 13.16 4.78
CA GLN A 158 12.01 13.48 3.36
C GLN A 158 13.34 13.52 2.59
N ARG A 159 14.35 14.22 3.10
CA ARG A 159 15.67 14.30 2.46
C ARG A 159 16.34 12.94 2.33
N GLN A 160 16.25 12.09 3.36
CA GLN A 160 16.85 10.75 3.31
C GLN A 160 16.12 9.85 2.33
N MET A 161 14.79 9.96 2.24
CA MET A 161 14.00 9.24 1.24
C MET A 161 14.39 9.66 -0.19
N ASP A 162 14.48 10.96 -0.47
CA ASP A 162 14.83 11.46 -1.81
C ASP A 162 16.23 10.97 -2.22
N THR A 163 17.18 10.99 -1.28
CA THR A 163 18.55 10.52 -1.51
C THR A 163 18.59 9.01 -1.78
N LEU A 164 17.91 8.22 -0.95
CA LEU A 164 17.85 6.78 -1.11
C LEU A 164 17.16 6.37 -2.42
N GLN A 165 16.07 7.05 -2.77
CA GLN A 165 15.34 6.80 -4.02
C GLN A 165 16.20 7.09 -5.25
N SER A 166 17.00 8.15 -5.23
CA SER A 166 17.94 8.47 -6.32
C SER A 166 18.99 7.36 -6.53
N ASP A 167 19.54 6.84 -5.42
CA ASP A 167 20.52 5.75 -5.52
C ASP A 167 19.90 4.46 -6.04
N LEU A 168 18.70 4.12 -5.60
CA LEU A 168 17.99 2.92 -6.09
C LEU A 168 17.71 3.01 -7.60
N GLN A 169 17.38 4.21 -8.09
CA GLN A 169 17.21 4.44 -9.53
C GLN A 169 18.53 4.27 -10.27
N ALA A 170 19.65 4.80 -9.75
CA ALA A 170 20.96 4.66 -10.35
C ALA A 170 21.42 3.19 -10.42
N ILE A 171 21.22 2.43 -9.34
CA ILE A 171 21.51 0.99 -9.29
C ILE A 171 20.66 0.23 -10.31
N GLY A 172 19.36 0.53 -10.38
CA GLY A 172 18.45 -0.08 -11.35
C GLY A 172 18.90 0.15 -12.78
N GLN A 173 19.28 1.38 -13.13
CA GLN A 173 19.78 1.72 -14.47
C GLN A 173 21.11 1.03 -14.79
N ALA A 174 22.04 0.98 -13.84
CA ALA A 174 23.33 0.31 -14.01
C ALA A 174 23.17 -1.20 -14.26
N ALA A 175 22.20 -1.82 -13.59
CA ALA A 175 21.89 -3.24 -13.78
C ALA A 175 21.36 -3.58 -15.19
N TYR A 176 20.60 -2.66 -15.79
CA TYR A 176 20.11 -2.82 -17.18
C TYR A 176 21.17 -2.52 -18.24
N GLN A 177 22.24 -1.77 -17.90
CA GLN A 177 23.30 -1.39 -18.83
C GLN A 177 24.47 -2.39 -18.89
N GLN A 178 24.54 -3.39 -18.01
CA GLN A 178 25.54 -4.43 -18.09
C GLN A 178 25.21 -5.40 -19.25
N PRO A 179 26.06 -5.49 -20.31
CA PRO A 179 25.85 -6.40 -21.43
C PRO A 179 26.16 -7.85 -21.01
N GLY A 180 25.16 -8.55 -20.50
CA GLY A 180 25.31 -9.93 -20.04
C GLY A 180 24.05 -10.61 -19.52
N ALA A 181 22.98 -9.88 -19.29
CA ALA A 181 21.69 -10.44 -18.88
C ALA A 181 20.69 -10.31 -20.04
N ALA A 182 20.88 -11.07 -21.12
CA ALA A 182 19.80 -11.33 -22.07
C ALA A 182 18.69 -12.08 -21.31
N PRO A 183 17.43 -11.57 -21.27
CA PRO A 183 16.32 -12.40 -20.86
C PRO A 183 16.24 -13.55 -21.87
N GLY A 184 16.23 -14.79 -21.36
CA GLY A 184 16.12 -15.99 -22.18
C GLY A 184 15.00 -15.83 -23.18
N THR A 185 15.36 -15.89 -24.44
CA THR A 185 14.45 -15.99 -25.57
C THR A 185 13.66 -17.30 -25.46
N ALA A 186 12.48 -17.22 -24.85
CA ALA A 186 11.44 -18.18 -25.14
C ALA A 186 11.03 -17.94 -26.61
N GLY A 187 11.30 -18.92 -27.45
CA GLY A 187 11.06 -18.87 -28.90
C GLY A 187 9.60 -18.54 -29.22
N GLY A 188 9.40 -17.40 -29.84
CA GLY A 188 8.24 -17.10 -30.65
C GLY A 188 8.59 -17.14 -32.11
N PRO A 189 7.72 -17.59 -33.02
CA PRO A 189 8.03 -17.81 -34.42
C PRO A 189 8.34 -16.49 -35.14
N GLN A 190 9.44 -16.50 -35.88
CA GLN A 190 9.82 -15.46 -36.86
C GLN A 190 8.67 -15.27 -37.86
N SER A 191 8.00 -14.14 -37.80
CA SER A 191 7.19 -13.65 -38.91
C SER A 191 8.06 -12.70 -39.75
N THR A 192 8.40 -13.17 -40.93
CA THR A 192 8.96 -12.39 -42.05
C THR A 192 8.03 -11.24 -42.42
N PRO A 193 8.53 -10.05 -42.76
CA PRO A 193 7.69 -8.97 -43.24
C PRO A 193 7.17 -9.25 -44.64
N PRO A 194 5.90 -9.04 -44.97
CA PRO A 194 5.42 -9.07 -46.36
C PRO A 194 5.80 -7.77 -47.07
N GLN A 195 6.31 -7.93 -48.29
CA GLN A 195 6.52 -6.88 -49.27
C GLN A 195 5.17 -6.25 -49.67
N ASP A 196 5.26 -4.95 -49.85
CA ASP A 196 4.32 -4.02 -50.46
C ASP A 196 3.78 -4.51 -51.83
N GLN A 197 2.47 -4.60 -52.00
CA GLN A 197 1.76 -4.41 -53.25
C GLN A 197 0.42 -3.74 -52.98
N GLY A 198 0.26 -2.57 -53.58
CA GLY A 198 -0.88 -1.69 -53.44
C GLY A 198 -2.20 -2.24 -53.98
N GLY A 199 -3.29 -1.65 -53.51
CA GLY A 199 -4.65 -1.84 -53.99
C GLY A 199 -5.63 -1.13 -53.08
N SER A 200 -6.18 -0.02 -53.58
CA SER A 200 -7.30 0.75 -53.12
C SER A 200 -8.53 -0.09 -52.80
N ASP A 201 -9.30 0.28 -51.78
CA ASP A 201 -10.69 0.73 -51.86
C ASP A 201 -11.35 0.74 -50.44
N ASP A 202 -11.91 1.87 -50.19
CA ASP A 202 -13.08 2.37 -49.46
C ASP A 202 -13.88 1.49 -48.49
N GLU A 203 -14.36 2.24 -47.44
CA GLU A 203 -15.61 2.07 -46.67
C GLU A 203 -15.63 1.05 -45.54
N ASP A 204 -15.72 1.42 -44.28
CA ASP A 204 -16.87 1.84 -43.49
C ASP A 204 -16.45 2.11 -42.04
N VAL A 205 -16.56 3.37 -41.63
CA VAL A 205 -16.46 3.77 -40.21
C VAL A 205 -17.88 3.74 -39.65
N VAL A 206 -18.19 2.84 -38.73
CA VAL A 206 -19.44 2.84 -37.95
C VAL A 206 -19.19 3.53 -36.61
N GLU A 207 -19.69 4.75 -36.48
CA GLU A 207 -19.82 5.45 -35.19
C GLU A 207 -20.88 4.75 -34.34
N GLY A 208 -20.50 4.27 -33.18
CA GLY A 208 -21.39 3.75 -32.13
C GLY A 208 -21.77 4.86 -31.15
N GLU A 209 -22.98 5.37 -31.23
CA GLU A 209 -23.61 6.26 -30.23
C GLU A 209 -23.91 5.48 -28.94
N PHE A 210 -23.37 5.95 -27.80
CA PHE A 210 -23.85 5.55 -26.49
C PHE A 210 -25.00 6.46 -26.05
N ARG A 211 -26.19 5.87 -25.83
CA ARG A 211 -27.32 6.49 -25.12
C ARG A 211 -27.36 5.97 -23.68
N GLU A 212 -27.33 6.92 -22.74
CA GLU A 212 -27.68 6.70 -21.33
C GLU A 212 -29.20 6.46 -21.19
N ALA A 213 -29.55 5.53 -20.31
CA ALA A 213 -30.87 5.39 -19.72
C ALA A 213 -30.72 5.09 -18.22
#